data_48e934d5f7bbb1337aaf39137bb2f488
#
_entry.id   48e934d5f7bbb1337aaf39137bb2f488
#
_cell.length_a   1.000
_cell.length_b   1.000
_cell.length_c   1.000
_cell.angle_alpha   90.00
_cell.angle_beta   90.00
_cell.angle_gamma   90.00
#
_symmetry.space_group_name_H-M   'P 1'
#
loop_
_entity.id
_entity.type
_entity.pdbx_description
1 polymer ?
#
loop_
_entity_poly.entity_id
_entity_poly.type
_entity_poly.pdbx_seq_one_letter_code
_entity_poly.pdbx_strand_id
1 'polypeptide(L)'
;MVPMISSICKGSIGVCHLARTWWKTLTRAVDLLDPTYPDNSGGLDAFCLEAIELDIDETYEYLRAELPDYVTFERWILDKKSGQWPAAQVARFNEIVRYRRHIRPHKIAETYADIGFDADVDTYTSALLLNTLQDLHLFHANDYISDTCDIPNGIPPLVSSLDAGPLDVMQLPRTWYKVLLEAKGLLNSDYPACGGGLDQSVLDALGLDREETLAHIRENLPTYMDFESWVSARIGEVDRARVDAFQTSMLNREHTGPKGTGIHDLTGCDRSITNGVLLNHLEDWRYAYDVAIGPRKS
;
A
#
# COMPACT_ATOMS: atom_id res chain seq x y z
N MET A 1 3.95 -10.22 9.84
CA MET A 1 3.50 -9.80 8.49
C MET A 1 4.26 -8.56 8.03
N VAL A 2 4.56 -8.46 6.74
CA VAL A 2 5.18 -7.28 6.12
C VAL A 2 4.15 -6.15 6.05
N PRO A 3 4.52 -4.88 6.38
CA PRO A 3 3.58 -3.76 6.36
C PRO A 3 3.36 -3.25 4.93
N MET A 4 2.39 -3.83 4.24
CA MET A 4 2.13 -3.61 2.80
C MET A 4 1.54 -2.23 2.44
N ILE A 5 1.27 -1.35 3.40
CA ILE A 5 0.81 0.02 3.12
C ILE A 5 1.98 0.86 2.60
N SER A 6 1.87 1.30 1.36
CA SER A 6 2.92 2.10 0.70
C SER A 6 3.05 3.50 1.28
N SER A 7 4.29 4.04 1.23
CA SER A 7 4.58 5.41 1.70
C SER A 7 3.85 6.51 0.92
N ILE A 8 3.40 6.25 -0.32
CA ILE A 8 2.65 7.23 -1.12
C ILE A 8 1.20 7.37 -0.69
N CYS A 9 0.67 6.38 0.03
CA CYS A 9 -0.71 6.39 0.49
C CYS A 9 -0.99 7.54 1.45
N LYS A 10 -2.17 8.12 1.30
CA LYS A 10 -2.68 9.21 2.14
C LYS A 10 -4.07 8.85 2.64
N GLY A 11 -4.38 9.29 3.83
CA GLY A 11 -5.74 9.32 4.33
C GLY A 11 -6.43 10.68 4.07
N SER A 12 -7.48 10.97 4.83
CA SER A 12 -8.33 12.15 4.63
C SER A 12 -7.62 13.47 4.92
N ILE A 13 -6.67 13.49 5.85
CA ILE A 13 -5.86 14.68 6.17
C ILE A 13 -4.68 14.90 5.22
N GLY A 14 -4.51 14.03 4.22
CA GLY A 14 -3.62 14.25 3.10
C GLY A 14 -2.12 14.06 3.37
N VAL A 15 -1.74 13.33 4.42
CA VAL A 15 -0.33 13.09 4.81
C VAL A 15 0.15 11.76 4.28
N CYS A 16 1.18 11.76 3.43
CA CYS A 16 1.87 10.55 2.98
C CYS A 16 2.49 9.80 4.16
N HIS A 17 2.65 8.48 4.03
CA HIS A 17 3.32 7.62 4.99
C HIS A 17 2.61 7.45 6.35
N LEU A 18 1.68 8.34 6.71
CA LEU A 18 1.01 8.32 8.02
C LEU A 18 0.26 6.99 8.27
N ALA A 19 -0.43 6.48 7.27
CA ALA A 19 -1.13 5.20 7.36
C ALA A 19 -0.16 4.02 7.54
N ARG A 20 1.04 4.07 6.91
CA ARG A 20 2.08 3.06 7.12
C ARG A 20 2.64 3.12 8.55
N THR A 21 2.90 4.31 9.09
CA THR A 21 3.35 4.49 10.48
C THR A 21 2.31 3.94 11.45
N TRP A 22 1.04 4.31 11.27
CA TRP A 22 -0.08 3.78 12.04
C TRP A 22 -0.12 2.24 12.00
N TRP A 23 -0.11 1.65 10.81
CA TRP A 23 -0.22 0.19 10.63
C TRP A 23 0.94 -0.58 11.27
N LYS A 24 2.18 -0.12 11.08
CA LYS A 24 3.37 -0.71 11.70
C LYS A 24 3.28 -0.69 13.23
N THR A 25 2.85 0.43 13.79
CA THR A 25 2.74 0.57 15.25
C THR A 25 1.68 -0.37 15.81
N LEU A 26 0.50 -0.45 15.20
CA LEU A 26 -0.56 -1.34 15.66
C LEU A 26 -0.17 -2.82 15.53
N THR A 27 0.37 -3.20 14.36
CA THR A 27 0.77 -4.60 14.13
C THR A 27 1.94 -5.02 15.03
N ARG A 28 2.84 -4.10 15.41
CA ARG A 28 3.86 -4.36 16.43
C ARG A 28 3.24 -4.56 17.81
N ALA A 29 2.28 -3.73 18.18
CA ALA A 29 1.62 -3.80 19.50
C ALA A 29 0.85 -5.11 19.74
N VAL A 30 0.45 -5.79 18.67
CA VAL A 30 -0.26 -7.08 18.70
C VAL A 30 0.57 -8.28 18.19
N ASP A 31 1.90 -8.13 18.12
CA ASP A 31 2.88 -9.15 17.71
C ASP A 31 2.68 -9.72 16.29
N LEU A 32 2.12 -8.93 15.38
CA LEU A 32 1.92 -9.31 13.99
C LEU A 32 2.99 -8.77 13.04
N LEU A 33 3.66 -7.66 13.38
CA LEU A 33 4.67 -7.05 12.49
C LEU A 33 5.87 -7.97 12.32
N ASP A 34 6.31 -8.15 11.06
CA ASP A 34 7.55 -8.87 10.76
C ASP A 34 8.71 -8.31 11.61
N PRO A 35 9.51 -9.18 12.27
CA PRO A 35 10.54 -8.75 13.19
C PRO A 35 11.65 -7.91 12.54
N THR A 36 11.83 -7.98 11.22
CA THR A 36 12.81 -7.18 10.48
C THR A 36 12.40 -5.73 10.29
N TYR A 37 11.11 -5.42 10.48
CA TYR A 37 10.60 -4.05 10.40
C TYR A 37 10.55 -3.40 11.78
N PRO A 38 11.21 -2.24 12.00
CA PRO A 38 10.96 -1.43 13.18
C PRO A 38 9.57 -0.78 13.11
N ASP A 39 8.85 -0.69 14.20
CA ASP A 39 7.59 0.06 14.27
C ASP A 39 7.84 1.58 14.17
N ASN A 40 9.01 2.02 14.63
CA ASN A 40 9.53 3.38 14.44
C ASN A 40 10.96 3.29 13.91
N SER A 41 11.16 3.66 12.66
CA SER A 41 12.48 3.62 12.01
C SER A 41 13.36 4.84 12.30
N GLY A 42 12.83 5.88 12.97
CA GLY A 42 13.50 7.17 13.14
C GLY A 42 13.76 7.92 11.80
N GLY A 43 13.27 7.38 10.68
CA GLY A 43 13.38 7.96 9.34
C GLY A 43 12.05 8.59 8.90
N LEU A 44 11.42 8.03 7.86
CA LEU A 44 10.15 8.58 7.35
C LEU A 44 9.03 8.57 8.41
N ASP A 45 9.01 7.61 9.32
CA ASP A 45 8.03 7.56 10.40
C ASP A 45 8.12 8.82 11.28
N ALA A 46 9.34 9.16 11.75
CA ALA A 46 9.55 10.36 12.54
C ALA A 46 9.28 11.64 11.73
N PHE A 47 9.81 11.73 10.49
CA PHE A 47 9.60 12.90 9.63
C PHE A 47 8.12 13.12 9.28
N CYS A 48 7.34 12.07 9.20
CA CYS A 48 5.90 12.15 9.01
C CYS A 48 5.21 12.88 10.19
N LEU A 49 5.54 12.46 11.42
CA LEU A 49 4.98 13.06 12.64
C LEU A 49 5.49 14.48 12.86
N GLU A 50 6.78 14.74 12.60
CA GLU A 50 7.36 16.08 12.63
C GLU A 50 6.68 17.03 11.62
N ALA A 51 6.37 16.56 10.41
CA ALA A 51 5.72 17.37 9.38
C ALA A 51 4.32 17.83 9.78
N ILE A 52 3.65 17.08 10.64
CA ILE A 52 2.36 17.46 11.24
C ILE A 52 2.52 18.02 12.66
N GLU A 53 3.75 18.28 13.09
CA GLU A 53 4.09 18.86 14.39
C GLU A 53 3.45 18.11 15.57
N LEU A 54 3.51 16.79 15.55
CA LEU A 54 3.11 15.94 16.65
C LEU A 54 4.32 15.54 17.48
N ASP A 55 4.09 15.39 18.80
CA ASP A 55 5.04 14.74 19.67
C ASP A 55 5.13 13.25 19.31
N ILE A 56 6.35 12.78 19.03
CA ILE A 56 6.60 11.43 18.54
C ILE A 56 6.25 10.41 19.61
N ASP A 57 6.74 10.60 20.83
CA ASP A 57 6.56 9.64 21.92
C ASP A 57 5.10 9.55 22.35
N GLU A 58 4.42 10.70 22.51
CA GLU A 58 2.98 10.75 22.80
C GLU A 58 2.15 10.04 21.71
N THR A 59 2.51 10.22 20.43
CA THR A 59 1.79 9.60 19.32
C THR A 59 1.94 8.08 19.34
N TYR A 60 3.15 7.56 19.55
CA TYR A 60 3.36 6.12 19.64
C TYR A 60 2.74 5.52 20.90
N GLU A 61 2.76 6.23 22.02
CA GLU A 61 2.08 5.80 23.25
C GLU A 61 0.57 5.67 23.01
N TYR A 62 -0.05 6.69 22.42
CA TYR A 62 -1.47 6.67 22.06
C TYR A 62 -1.81 5.50 21.12
N LEU A 63 -1.04 5.30 20.03
CA LEU A 63 -1.30 4.24 19.07
C LEU A 63 -1.20 2.84 19.70
N ARG A 64 -0.22 2.62 20.58
CA ARG A 64 -0.02 1.33 21.27
C ARG A 64 -1.04 1.06 22.36
N ALA A 65 -1.46 2.09 23.09
CA ALA A 65 -2.42 1.95 24.19
C ALA A 65 -3.85 1.80 23.69
N GLU A 66 -4.26 2.63 22.72
CA GLU A 66 -5.65 2.71 22.29
C GLU A 66 -5.96 1.83 21.07
N LEU A 67 -4.96 1.45 20.29
CA LEU A 67 -5.11 0.70 19.04
C LEU A 67 -6.28 1.24 18.19
N PRO A 68 -6.30 2.54 17.82
CA PRO A 68 -7.42 3.14 17.12
C PRO A 68 -7.50 2.65 15.67
N ASP A 69 -8.70 2.58 15.07
CA ASP A 69 -8.80 2.52 13.62
C ASP A 69 -8.22 3.80 12.98
N TYR A 70 -7.94 3.75 11.67
CA TYR A 70 -7.22 4.84 11.01
C TYR A 70 -7.97 6.17 11.03
N VAL A 71 -9.29 6.17 10.82
CA VAL A 71 -10.11 7.38 10.84
C VAL A 71 -10.19 7.98 12.24
N THR A 72 -10.26 7.14 13.27
CA THR A 72 -10.18 7.57 14.68
C THR A 72 -8.81 8.18 14.99
N PHE A 73 -7.73 7.62 14.45
CA PHE A 73 -6.39 8.21 14.59
C PHE A 73 -6.29 9.58 13.91
N GLU A 74 -6.81 9.75 12.69
CA GLU A 74 -6.84 11.05 12.04
C GLU A 74 -7.65 12.10 12.83
N ARG A 75 -8.78 11.71 13.42
CA ARG A 75 -9.56 12.61 14.31
C ARG A 75 -8.75 13.04 15.52
N TRP A 76 -8.08 12.11 16.19
CA TRP A 76 -7.19 12.42 17.32
C TRP A 76 -6.11 13.44 16.91
N ILE A 77 -5.50 13.29 15.73
CA ILE A 77 -4.55 14.27 15.21
C ILE A 77 -5.19 15.64 15.04
N LEU A 78 -6.36 15.73 14.40
CA LEU A 78 -7.06 16.99 14.17
C LEU A 78 -7.45 17.68 15.48
N ASP A 79 -7.87 16.93 16.49
CA ASP A 79 -8.17 17.44 17.83
C ASP A 79 -6.91 18.02 18.50
N LYS A 80 -5.78 17.33 18.42
CA LYS A 80 -4.49 17.82 18.92
C LYS A 80 -4.07 19.13 18.22
N LYS A 81 -4.33 19.26 16.93
CA LYS A 81 -3.97 20.45 16.15
C LYS A 81 -4.89 21.67 16.43
N SER A 82 -6.06 21.47 17.04
CA SER A 82 -6.99 22.55 17.42
C SER A 82 -7.23 23.59 16.32
N GLY A 83 -7.33 23.12 15.06
CA GLY A 83 -7.53 23.97 13.87
C GLY A 83 -6.27 24.60 13.27
N GLN A 84 -5.10 24.38 13.85
CA GLN A 84 -3.81 24.85 13.31
C GLN A 84 -3.14 23.76 12.49
N TRP A 85 -3.50 23.67 11.19
CA TRP A 85 -2.94 22.66 10.31
C TRP A 85 -1.67 23.15 9.61
N PRO A 86 -0.52 22.44 9.71
CA PRO A 86 0.76 22.84 9.12
C PRO A 86 0.83 22.49 7.62
N ALA A 87 -0.06 23.04 6.81
CA ALA A 87 -0.25 22.68 5.40
C ALA A 87 1.03 22.75 4.56
N ALA A 88 1.90 23.75 4.79
CA ALA A 88 3.13 23.93 4.05
C ALA A 88 4.16 22.83 4.37
N GLN A 89 4.28 22.45 5.64
CA GLN A 89 5.17 21.37 6.08
C GLN A 89 4.68 20.01 5.54
N VAL A 90 3.38 19.75 5.61
CA VAL A 90 2.75 18.54 5.03
C VAL A 90 2.99 18.47 3.53
N ALA A 91 2.75 19.55 2.80
CA ALA A 91 3.00 19.59 1.36
C ALA A 91 4.48 19.28 1.03
N ARG A 92 5.43 19.91 1.74
CA ARG A 92 6.86 19.66 1.59
C ARG A 92 7.24 18.21 1.90
N PHE A 93 6.69 17.65 2.97
CA PHE A 93 6.93 16.25 3.33
C PHE A 93 6.40 15.29 2.25
N ASN A 94 5.20 15.53 1.75
CA ASN A 94 4.62 14.73 0.68
C ASN A 94 5.49 14.73 -0.59
N GLU A 95 6.08 15.87 -0.94
CA GLU A 95 7.04 15.96 -2.05
C GLU A 95 8.34 15.19 -1.75
N ILE A 96 8.85 15.25 -0.52
CA ILE A 96 9.99 14.44 -0.10
C ILE A 96 9.68 12.95 -0.26
N VAL A 97 8.53 12.46 0.20
CA VAL A 97 8.14 11.05 0.03
C VAL A 97 8.11 10.66 -1.43
N ARG A 98 7.51 11.50 -2.29
CA ARG A 98 7.34 11.22 -3.73
C ARG A 98 8.66 11.18 -4.49
N TYR A 99 9.59 12.11 -4.21
CA TYR A 99 10.78 12.33 -5.03
C TYR A 99 12.09 11.92 -4.35
N ARG A 100 12.03 11.40 -3.11
CA ARG A 100 13.23 10.92 -2.40
C ARG A 100 13.92 9.82 -3.20
N ARG A 101 15.25 9.87 -3.18
CA ARG A 101 16.10 8.83 -3.78
C ARG A 101 16.95 8.15 -2.72
N HIS A 102 17.22 6.88 -2.90
CA HIS A 102 18.28 6.19 -2.19
C HIS A 102 19.62 6.66 -2.75
N ILE A 103 20.45 7.26 -1.89
CA ILE A 103 21.78 7.80 -2.26
C ILE A 103 22.90 7.07 -1.54
N ARG A 104 22.60 6.20 -0.60
CA ARG A 104 23.58 5.43 0.16
C ARG A 104 23.86 4.11 -0.58
N PRO A 105 25.11 3.87 -1.09
CA PRO A 105 25.40 2.69 -1.90
C PRO A 105 25.04 1.37 -1.23
N HIS A 106 25.29 1.23 0.09
CA HIS A 106 24.98 0.02 0.83
C HIS A 106 23.45 -0.24 0.91
N LYS A 107 22.63 0.79 1.03
CA LYS A 107 21.17 0.66 1.02
C LYS A 107 20.64 0.28 -0.35
N ILE A 108 21.21 0.80 -1.41
CA ILE A 108 20.87 0.43 -2.79
C ILE A 108 21.26 -1.04 -3.01
N ALA A 109 22.48 -1.44 -2.64
CA ALA A 109 22.95 -2.81 -2.81
C ALA A 109 22.10 -3.83 -2.02
N GLU A 110 21.75 -3.51 -0.76
CA GLU A 110 20.85 -4.33 0.07
C GLU A 110 19.50 -4.51 -0.61
N THR A 111 18.86 -3.42 -1.01
CA THR A 111 17.54 -3.46 -1.65
C THR A 111 17.58 -4.17 -3.00
N TYR A 112 18.63 -3.95 -3.79
CA TYR A 112 18.80 -4.64 -5.08
C TYR A 112 18.98 -6.15 -4.91
N ALA A 113 19.77 -6.57 -3.90
CA ALA A 113 19.93 -7.98 -3.58
C ALA A 113 18.61 -8.65 -3.21
N ASP A 114 17.78 -7.97 -2.40
CA ASP A 114 16.48 -8.48 -1.99
C ASP A 114 15.52 -8.67 -3.17
N ILE A 115 15.47 -7.71 -4.10
CA ILE A 115 14.48 -7.71 -5.21
C ILE A 115 15.01 -8.31 -6.52
N GLY A 116 16.24 -8.78 -6.53
CA GLY A 116 16.85 -9.42 -7.70
C GLY A 116 17.29 -8.44 -8.81
N PHE A 117 17.56 -7.17 -8.49
CA PHE A 117 18.11 -6.22 -9.45
C PHE A 117 19.63 -6.41 -9.63
N ASP A 118 20.09 -6.16 -10.84
CA ASP A 118 21.51 -6.15 -11.21
C ASP A 118 22.06 -4.72 -11.15
N ALA A 119 23.01 -4.47 -10.25
CA ALA A 119 23.59 -3.16 -10.05
C ALA A 119 24.38 -2.63 -11.27
N ASP A 120 24.79 -3.50 -12.18
CA ASP A 120 25.50 -3.12 -13.41
C ASP A 120 24.53 -2.76 -14.55
N VAL A 121 23.28 -3.19 -14.47
CA VAL A 121 22.24 -3.00 -15.50
C VAL A 121 21.15 -2.04 -15.01
N ASP A 122 20.70 -2.22 -13.77
CA ASP A 122 19.58 -1.48 -13.21
C ASP A 122 20.03 -0.14 -12.62
N THR A 123 19.24 0.90 -12.87
CA THR A 123 19.59 2.28 -12.46
C THR A 123 18.54 2.94 -11.58
N TYR A 124 17.71 2.15 -10.94
CA TYR A 124 16.62 2.65 -10.11
C TYR A 124 17.12 3.22 -8.79
N THR A 125 16.79 4.48 -8.56
CA THR A 125 17.14 5.20 -7.32
C THR A 125 15.95 5.76 -6.57
N SER A 126 14.73 5.69 -7.15
CA SER A 126 13.50 6.11 -6.46
C SER A 126 13.32 5.30 -5.18
N ALA A 127 13.33 5.98 -4.04
CA ALA A 127 13.13 5.32 -2.76
C ALA A 127 11.70 4.77 -2.61
N LEU A 128 10.73 5.42 -3.25
CA LEU A 128 9.35 4.93 -3.25
C LEU A 128 9.26 3.58 -3.99
N LEU A 129 9.77 3.53 -5.24
CA LEU A 129 9.79 2.29 -6.04
C LEU A 129 10.53 1.18 -5.31
N LEU A 130 11.77 1.43 -4.87
CA LEU A 130 12.62 0.42 -4.25
C LEU A 130 12.02 -0.12 -2.95
N ASN A 131 11.45 0.74 -2.10
CA ASN A 131 10.78 0.29 -0.88
C ASN A 131 9.51 -0.53 -1.18
N THR A 132 8.72 -0.12 -2.18
CA THR A 132 7.54 -0.89 -2.59
C THR A 132 7.94 -2.28 -3.09
N LEU A 133 8.94 -2.38 -3.96
CA LEU A 133 9.42 -3.67 -4.46
C LEU A 133 10.01 -4.55 -3.37
N GLN A 134 10.75 -3.96 -2.42
CA GLN A 134 11.28 -4.69 -1.26
C GLN A 134 10.15 -5.25 -0.39
N ASP A 135 9.10 -4.45 -0.10
CA ASP A 135 7.93 -4.93 0.64
C ASP A 135 7.23 -6.09 -0.10
N LEU A 136 7.03 -5.97 -1.43
CA LEU A 136 6.42 -7.03 -2.23
C LEU A 136 7.25 -8.33 -2.23
N HIS A 137 8.58 -8.20 -2.31
CA HIS A 137 9.49 -9.35 -2.25
C HIS A 137 9.47 -10.01 -0.87
N LEU A 138 9.61 -9.22 0.20
CA LEU A 138 9.61 -9.74 1.58
C LEU A 138 8.25 -10.34 1.96
N PHE A 139 7.14 -9.76 1.51
CA PHE A 139 5.82 -10.38 1.65
C PHE A 139 5.79 -11.76 0.99
N HIS A 140 6.25 -11.87 -0.27
CA HIS A 140 6.26 -13.14 -0.97
C HIS A 140 7.13 -14.19 -0.27
N ALA A 141 8.31 -13.81 0.19
CA ALA A 141 9.26 -14.72 0.84
C ALA A 141 8.84 -15.10 2.27
N ASN A 142 8.45 -14.12 3.09
CA ASN A 142 8.24 -14.30 4.52
C ASN A 142 6.80 -14.66 4.87
N ASP A 143 5.82 -13.94 4.29
CA ASP A 143 4.42 -14.14 4.66
C ASP A 143 3.73 -15.18 3.77
N TYR A 144 3.97 -15.12 2.45
CA TYR A 144 3.24 -15.92 1.49
C TYR A 144 3.78 -17.35 1.33
N ILE A 145 5.08 -17.51 1.10
CA ILE A 145 5.69 -18.86 0.89
C ILE A 145 5.82 -19.62 2.20
N SER A 146 6.17 -18.94 3.29
CA SER A 146 6.39 -19.58 4.60
C SER A 146 5.09 -19.97 5.33
N ASP A 147 3.92 -19.60 4.81
CA ASP A 147 2.59 -19.82 5.42
C ASP A 147 2.49 -19.30 6.88
N THR A 148 3.24 -18.24 7.22
CA THR A 148 3.28 -17.69 8.57
C THR A 148 2.18 -16.66 8.85
N CYS A 149 1.40 -16.27 7.83
CA CYS A 149 0.37 -15.25 7.97
C CYS A 149 -0.94 -15.85 8.52
N ASP A 150 -1.09 -15.84 9.83
CA ASP A 150 -2.30 -16.29 10.53
C ASP A 150 -3.27 -15.11 10.77
N ILE A 151 -3.98 -14.69 9.73
CA ILE A 151 -5.05 -13.70 9.83
C ILE A 151 -6.39 -14.40 9.60
N PRO A 152 -7.23 -14.53 10.63
CA PRO A 152 -8.58 -15.06 10.49
C PRO A 152 -9.37 -14.23 9.45
N ASN A 153 -10.18 -14.91 8.63
CA ASN A 153 -10.99 -14.29 7.58
C ASN A 153 -10.25 -13.68 6.38
N GLY A 154 -8.97 -14.01 6.24
CA GLY A 154 -8.16 -13.63 5.09
C GLY A 154 -7.58 -12.20 5.15
N ILE A 155 -6.71 -11.92 4.20
CA ILE A 155 -5.92 -10.68 4.12
C ILE A 155 -6.60 -9.70 3.17
N PRO A 156 -6.98 -8.49 3.61
CA PRO A 156 -7.38 -7.41 2.71
C PRO A 156 -6.19 -6.95 1.86
N PRO A 157 -6.43 -6.51 0.61
CA PRO A 157 -5.34 -6.09 -0.27
C PRO A 157 -4.78 -4.71 0.12
N LEU A 158 -3.73 -4.68 0.95
CA LEU A 158 -3.09 -3.44 1.42
C LEU A 158 -2.17 -2.77 0.38
N VAL A 159 -1.80 -3.49 -0.69
CA VAL A 159 -1.09 -2.88 -1.83
C VAL A 159 -2.00 -1.87 -2.50
N SER A 160 -1.50 -0.65 -2.67
CA SER A 160 -2.29 0.47 -3.19
C SER A 160 -2.50 0.39 -4.70
N SER A 161 -3.61 0.97 -5.16
CA SER A 161 -3.78 1.27 -6.60
C SER A 161 -2.74 2.27 -7.14
N LEU A 162 -2.07 3.02 -6.26
CA LEU A 162 -1.01 3.95 -6.63
C LEU A 162 0.37 3.29 -6.78
N ASP A 163 0.52 2.07 -6.30
CA ASP A 163 1.79 1.35 -6.41
C ASP A 163 2.06 0.91 -7.85
N ALA A 164 3.29 1.06 -8.25
CA ALA A 164 3.80 0.66 -9.56
C ALA A 164 5.18 -0.02 -9.39
N GLY A 165 5.51 -0.87 -10.35
CA GLY A 165 6.84 -1.45 -10.48
C GLY A 165 7.69 -0.73 -11.53
N PRO A 166 8.78 -1.36 -12.03
CA PRO A 166 9.66 -0.82 -13.07
C PRO A 166 8.95 -0.43 -14.38
N LEU A 167 7.86 -1.11 -14.74
CA LEU A 167 7.06 -0.73 -15.91
C LEU A 167 6.30 0.58 -15.72
N ASP A 168 6.30 1.18 -14.52
CA ASP A 168 5.56 2.39 -14.18
C ASP A 168 4.06 2.31 -14.53
N VAL A 169 3.46 1.18 -14.15
CA VAL A 169 2.03 0.89 -14.33
C VAL A 169 1.36 0.74 -12.98
N MET A 170 0.62 1.77 -12.57
CA MET A 170 -0.17 1.76 -11.34
C MET A 170 -1.23 0.64 -11.38
N GLN A 171 -1.69 0.17 -10.22
CA GLN A 171 -2.66 -0.92 -10.05
C GLN A 171 -2.09 -2.32 -10.35
N LEU A 172 -1.09 -2.46 -11.22
CA LEU A 172 -0.56 -3.76 -11.59
C LEU A 172 -0.04 -4.58 -10.40
N PRO A 173 0.73 -3.99 -9.44
CA PRO A 173 1.13 -4.69 -8.22
C PRO A 173 -0.06 -5.16 -7.38
N ARG A 174 -1.10 -4.33 -7.25
CA ARG A 174 -2.30 -4.67 -6.50
C ARG A 174 -3.07 -5.82 -7.14
N THR A 175 -3.18 -5.84 -8.46
CA THR A 175 -3.85 -6.92 -9.20
C THR A 175 -3.10 -8.24 -9.01
N TRP A 176 -1.77 -8.25 -9.17
CA TRP A 176 -0.93 -9.40 -8.86
C TRP A 176 -1.12 -9.89 -7.42
N TYR A 177 -1.05 -8.99 -6.45
CA TYR A 177 -1.17 -9.30 -5.03
C TYR A 177 -2.49 -10.00 -4.68
N LYS A 178 -3.61 -9.50 -5.21
CA LYS A 178 -4.95 -10.08 -4.98
C LYS A 178 -5.08 -11.48 -5.56
N VAL A 179 -4.62 -11.70 -6.79
CA VAL A 179 -4.66 -13.01 -7.44
C VAL A 179 -3.74 -14.00 -6.72
N LEU A 180 -2.56 -13.54 -6.29
CA LEU A 180 -1.63 -14.35 -5.50
C LEU A 180 -2.26 -14.80 -4.17
N LEU A 181 -2.87 -13.88 -3.42
CA LEU A 181 -3.57 -14.21 -2.16
C LEU A 181 -4.73 -15.21 -2.40
N GLU A 182 -5.50 -14.99 -3.44
CA GLU A 182 -6.63 -15.89 -3.78
C GLU A 182 -6.14 -17.30 -4.13
N ALA A 183 -5.02 -17.44 -4.83
CA ALA A 183 -4.46 -18.74 -5.21
C ALA A 183 -4.15 -19.66 -4.01
N LYS A 184 -3.91 -19.08 -2.83
CA LYS A 184 -3.73 -19.81 -1.56
C LYS A 184 -4.95 -19.75 -0.62
N GLY A 185 -6.07 -19.15 -1.04
CA GLY A 185 -7.23 -18.93 -0.18
C GLY A 185 -6.99 -17.93 0.95
N LEU A 186 -5.99 -17.05 0.80
CA LEU A 186 -5.64 -16.03 1.80
C LEU A 186 -6.34 -14.69 1.56
N LEU A 187 -6.94 -14.47 0.37
CA LEU A 187 -7.64 -13.22 0.08
C LEU A 187 -8.92 -13.11 0.92
N ASN A 188 -9.12 -11.96 1.55
CA ASN A 188 -10.36 -11.68 2.25
C ASN A 188 -11.57 -11.80 1.31
N SER A 189 -12.64 -12.47 1.78
CA SER A 189 -13.81 -12.83 0.96
C SER A 189 -14.61 -11.66 0.39
N ASP A 190 -14.45 -10.46 0.95
CA ASP A 190 -15.09 -9.24 0.45
C ASP A 190 -14.43 -8.68 -0.82
N TYR A 191 -13.30 -9.27 -1.22
CA TYR A 191 -12.53 -8.84 -2.38
C TYR A 191 -12.52 -9.89 -3.49
N PRO A 192 -12.87 -9.53 -4.74
CA PRO A 192 -12.62 -10.40 -5.89
C PRO A 192 -11.12 -10.45 -6.19
N ALA A 193 -10.60 -11.60 -6.58
CA ALA A 193 -9.19 -11.76 -6.98
C ALA A 193 -8.81 -10.82 -8.12
N CYS A 194 -9.69 -10.70 -9.10
CA CYS A 194 -9.58 -9.72 -10.18
C CYS A 194 -10.98 -9.20 -10.50
N GLY A 195 -11.27 -7.97 -10.10
CA GLY A 195 -12.57 -7.34 -10.33
C GLY A 195 -12.73 -6.85 -11.77
N GLY A 196 -13.99 -6.62 -12.20
CA GLY A 196 -14.31 -6.00 -13.49
C GLY A 196 -14.05 -4.48 -13.54
N GLY A 197 -13.46 -3.89 -12.48
CA GLY A 197 -13.12 -2.47 -12.38
C GLY A 197 -11.65 -2.21 -12.72
N LEU A 198 -10.89 -1.66 -11.76
CA LEU A 198 -9.49 -1.25 -11.99
C LEU A 198 -8.58 -2.41 -12.39
N ASP A 199 -8.82 -3.63 -11.86
CA ASP A 199 -8.01 -4.80 -12.25
C ASP A 199 -8.19 -5.12 -13.73
N GLN A 200 -9.42 -5.14 -14.24
CA GLN A 200 -9.65 -5.34 -15.67
C GLN A 200 -9.08 -4.18 -16.50
N SER A 201 -9.28 -2.94 -16.02
CA SER A 201 -8.82 -1.76 -16.75
C SER A 201 -7.31 -1.70 -16.91
N VAL A 202 -6.51 -2.16 -15.93
CA VAL A 202 -5.05 -2.22 -16.06
C VAL A 202 -4.63 -3.31 -17.04
N LEU A 203 -5.28 -4.48 -17.04
CA LEU A 203 -5.01 -5.53 -18.03
C LEU A 203 -5.35 -5.05 -19.46
N ASP A 204 -6.50 -4.40 -19.62
CA ASP A 204 -6.90 -3.80 -20.90
C ASP A 204 -5.89 -2.74 -21.37
N ALA A 205 -5.42 -1.86 -20.48
CA ALA A 205 -4.44 -0.83 -20.80
C ALA A 205 -3.11 -1.43 -21.28
N LEU A 206 -2.72 -2.57 -20.74
CA LEU A 206 -1.53 -3.33 -21.14
C LEU A 206 -1.77 -4.25 -22.35
N GLY A 207 -3.03 -4.47 -22.75
CA GLY A 207 -3.37 -5.43 -23.81
C GLY A 207 -3.15 -6.89 -23.39
N LEU A 208 -3.25 -7.17 -22.07
CA LEU A 208 -3.10 -8.53 -21.54
C LEU A 208 -4.43 -9.28 -21.59
N ASP A 209 -4.37 -10.55 -21.95
CA ASP A 209 -5.51 -11.45 -21.79
C ASP A 209 -5.70 -11.77 -20.31
N ARG A 210 -6.93 -11.60 -19.84
CA ARG A 210 -7.28 -11.79 -18.43
C ARG A 210 -7.06 -13.22 -17.96
N GLU A 211 -7.62 -14.19 -18.70
CA GLU A 211 -7.58 -15.59 -18.28
C GLU A 211 -6.16 -16.12 -18.27
N GLU A 212 -5.37 -15.77 -19.28
CA GLU A 212 -3.95 -16.11 -19.35
C GLU A 212 -3.16 -15.48 -18.19
N THR A 213 -3.42 -14.22 -17.87
CA THR A 213 -2.74 -13.51 -16.77
C THR A 213 -3.05 -14.14 -15.42
N LEU A 214 -4.33 -14.43 -15.14
CA LEU A 214 -4.72 -15.06 -13.90
C LEU A 214 -4.19 -16.48 -13.77
N ALA A 215 -4.22 -17.27 -14.87
CA ALA A 215 -3.67 -18.60 -14.90
C ALA A 215 -2.17 -18.58 -14.59
N HIS A 216 -1.41 -17.68 -15.24
CA HIS A 216 0.02 -17.55 -14.99
C HIS A 216 0.34 -17.29 -13.49
N ILE A 217 -0.37 -16.37 -12.84
CA ILE A 217 -0.13 -16.06 -11.42
C ILE A 217 -0.50 -17.26 -10.54
N ARG A 218 -1.65 -17.91 -10.77
CA ARG A 218 -2.14 -19.04 -9.97
C ARG A 218 -1.28 -20.29 -10.07
N GLU A 219 -0.78 -20.59 -11.27
CA GLU A 219 0.00 -21.80 -11.52
C GLU A 219 1.46 -21.67 -11.10
N ASN A 220 2.06 -20.48 -11.24
CA ASN A 220 3.47 -20.27 -11.00
C ASN A 220 3.78 -19.58 -9.67
N LEU A 221 2.81 -18.93 -9.04
CA LEU A 221 2.97 -18.15 -7.80
C LEU A 221 4.20 -17.24 -7.83
N PRO A 222 4.37 -16.42 -8.89
CA PRO A 222 5.62 -15.70 -9.15
C PRO A 222 5.86 -14.61 -8.11
N THR A 223 7.13 -14.25 -7.89
CA THR A 223 7.43 -12.94 -7.27
C THR A 223 6.86 -11.82 -8.14
N TYR A 224 6.73 -10.61 -7.57
CA TYR A 224 6.24 -9.48 -8.38
C TYR A 224 7.18 -9.17 -9.56
N MET A 225 8.49 -9.28 -9.36
CA MET A 225 9.47 -9.03 -10.42
C MET A 225 9.42 -10.07 -11.54
N ASP A 226 9.21 -11.35 -11.19
CA ASP A 226 9.00 -12.40 -12.19
C ASP A 226 7.71 -12.18 -12.98
N PHE A 227 6.63 -11.78 -12.28
CA PHE A 227 5.37 -11.43 -12.93
C PHE A 227 5.51 -10.23 -13.88
N GLU A 228 6.15 -9.16 -13.43
CA GLU A 228 6.35 -7.97 -14.29
C GLU A 228 7.27 -8.26 -15.49
N SER A 229 8.26 -9.14 -15.30
CA SER A 229 9.09 -9.64 -16.39
C SER A 229 8.28 -10.46 -17.40
N TRP A 230 7.37 -11.31 -16.93
CA TRP A 230 6.44 -12.05 -17.78
C TRP A 230 5.51 -11.09 -18.55
N VAL A 231 4.97 -10.07 -17.88
CA VAL A 231 4.16 -9.01 -18.52
C VAL A 231 4.97 -8.35 -19.64
N SER A 232 6.18 -7.89 -19.34
CA SER A 232 7.07 -7.25 -20.31
C SER A 232 7.32 -8.13 -21.54
N ALA A 233 7.57 -9.42 -21.33
CA ALA A 233 7.76 -10.37 -22.43
C ALA A 233 6.50 -10.56 -23.31
N ARG A 234 5.30 -10.41 -22.74
CA ARG A 234 4.03 -10.56 -23.47
C ARG A 234 3.67 -9.33 -24.28
N ILE A 235 3.86 -8.14 -23.71
CA ILE A 235 3.45 -6.89 -24.35
C ILE A 235 4.54 -6.30 -25.26
N GLY A 236 5.80 -6.70 -25.08
CA GLY A 236 6.95 -6.09 -25.73
C GLY A 236 7.18 -4.67 -25.18
N GLU A 237 6.68 -3.66 -25.88
CA GLU A 237 6.76 -2.26 -25.46
C GLU A 237 5.45 -1.78 -24.82
N VAL A 238 5.57 -1.01 -23.74
CA VAL A 238 4.41 -0.43 -23.05
C VAL A 238 3.81 0.69 -23.89
N ASP A 239 2.55 0.57 -24.26
CA ASP A 239 1.78 1.69 -24.85
C ASP A 239 1.52 2.75 -23.78
N ARG A 240 2.43 3.73 -23.69
CA ARG A 240 2.34 4.80 -22.71
C ARG A 240 1.07 5.62 -22.81
N ALA A 241 0.55 5.86 -24.02
CA ALA A 241 -0.66 6.65 -24.19
C ALA A 241 -1.89 5.93 -23.56
N ARG A 242 -1.98 4.61 -23.72
CA ARG A 242 -3.05 3.82 -23.08
C ARG A 242 -2.90 3.75 -21.57
N VAL A 243 -1.67 3.50 -21.08
CA VAL A 243 -1.38 3.44 -19.63
C VAL A 243 -1.64 4.79 -18.98
N ASP A 244 -1.19 5.91 -19.55
CA ASP A 244 -1.39 7.25 -19.00
C ASP A 244 -2.89 7.63 -18.98
N ALA A 245 -3.65 7.25 -20.01
CA ALA A 245 -5.10 7.45 -20.04
C ALA A 245 -5.79 6.65 -18.90
N PHE A 246 -5.41 5.39 -18.71
CA PHE A 246 -5.90 4.55 -17.61
C PHE A 246 -5.56 5.18 -16.24
N GLN A 247 -4.31 5.54 -16.01
CA GLN A 247 -3.85 6.12 -14.73
C GLN A 247 -4.56 7.45 -14.44
N THR A 248 -4.73 8.30 -15.45
CA THR A 248 -5.49 9.54 -15.33
C THR A 248 -6.94 9.28 -14.94
N SER A 249 -7.61 8.31 -15.59
CA SER A 249 -8.98 7.90 -15.27
C SER A 249 -9.09 7.37 -13.84
N MET A 250 -8.13 6.54 -13.41
CA MET A 250 -8.08 5.98 -12.06
C MET A 250 -7.93 7.06 -11.00
N LEU A 251 -6.99 7.99 -11.19
CA LEU A 251 -6.70 9.07 -10.23
C LEU A 251 -7.87 10.05 -10.08
N ASN A 252 -8.63 10.26 -11.14
CA ASN A 252 -9.80 11.16 -11.16
C ASN A 252 -11.13 10.42 -10.87
N ARG A 253 -11.07 9.13 -10.53
CA ARG A 253 -12.27 8.35 -10.24
C ARG A 253 -12.95 8.84 -8.96
N GLU A 254 -14.26 8.93 -9.00
CA GLU A 254 -15.09 9.24 -7.83
C GLU A 254 -16.04 8.10 -7.48
N HIS A 255 -16.31 7.95 -6.20
CA HIS A 255 -17.33 7.06 -5.64
C HIS A 255 -18.45 7.89 -5.03
N THR A 256 -19.43 8.29 -5.83
CA THR A 256 -20.57 9.15 -5.43
C THR A 256 -21.87 8.37 -5.21
N GLY A 257 -21.93 7.09 -5.60
CA GLY A 257 -23.12 6.25 -5.50
C GLY A 257 -23.12 5.32 -4.26
N PRO A 258 -23.87 4.22 -4.32
CA PRO A 258 -23.97 3.25 -3.22
C PRO A 258 -22.63 2.75 -2.68
N LYS A 259 -21.62 2.60 -3.56
CA LYS A 259 -20.27 2.21 -3.13
C LYS A 259 -19.66 3.26 -2.19
N GLY A 260 -19.69 4.53 -2.57
CA GLY A 260 -19.16 5.61 -1.71
C GLY A 260 -19.90 5.69 -0.38
N THR A 261 -21.24 5.60 -0.40
CA THR A 261 -22.07 5.56 0.81
C THR A 261 -21.68 4.40 1.72
N GLY A 262 -21.51 3.18 1.16
CA GLY A 262 -21.11 2.00 1.93
C GLY A 262 -19.75 2.17 2.60
N ILE A 263 -18.77 2.77 1.90
CA ILE A 263 -17.44 3.05 2.48
C ILE A 263 -17.53 4.10 3.61
N HIS A 264 -18.31 5.16 3.43
CA HIS A 264 -18.53 6.15 4.49
C HIS A 264 -19.17 5.54 5.73
N ASP A 265 -20.16 4.67 5.55
CA ASP A 265 -20.84 3.99 6.66
C ASP A 265 -19.91 3.01 7.38
N LEU A 266 -19.06 2.28 6.63
CA LEU A 266 -18.08 1.35 7.16
C LEU A 266 -16.97 2.05 7.96
N THR A 267 -16.41 3.12 7.40
CA THR A 267 -15.20 3.76 7.94
C THR A 267 -15.48 4.93 8.86
N GLY A 268 -16.67 5.54 8.74
CA GLY A 268 -17.02 6.78 9.43
C GLY A 268 -16.24 8.00 8.96
N CYS A 269 -15.60 7.96 7.79
CA CYS A 269 -14.90 9.11 7.23
C CYS A 269 -15.85 10.21 6.77
N ASP A 270 -15.31 11.40 6.49
CA ASP A 270 -16.10 12.54 6.04
C ASP A 270 -16.81 12.24 4.72
N ARG A 271 -18.15 12.48 4.68
CA ARG A 271 -18.98 12.21 3.50
C ARG A 271 -18.70 13.12 2.31
N SER A 272 -17.94 14.19 2.48
CA SER A 272 -17.47 15.06 1.38
C SER A 272 -16.35 14.42 0.56
N ILE A 273 -15.73 13.35 1.05
CA ILE A 273 -14.67 12.61 0.34
C ILE A 273 -15.32 11.78 -0.76
N THR A 274 -15.02 12.07 -2.01
CA THR A 274 -15.52 11.33 -3.18
C THR A 274 -14.43 10.64 -3.97
N ASN A 275 -13.15 11.00 -3.77
CA ASN A 275 -12.03 10.41 -4.50
C ASN A 275 -11.99 8.89 -4.30
N GLY A 276 -12.10 8.14 -5.41
CA GLY A 276 -12.25 6.69 -5.36
C GLY A 276 -11.00 5.96 -4.87
N VAL A 277 -9.80 6.49 -5.13
CA VAL A 277 -8.54 5.89 -4.62
C VAL A 277 -8.46 6.06 -3.11
N LEU A 278 -8.75 7.26 -2.61
CA LEU A 278 -8.73 7.53 -1.18
C LEU A 278 -9.77 6.69 -0.43
N LEU A 279 -10.99 6.63 -0.94
CA LEU A 279 -12.04 5.81 -0.34
C LEU A 279 -11.68 4.32 -0.32
N ASN A 280 -11.09 3.80 -1.40
CA ASN A 280 -10.60 2.41 -1.41
C ASN A 280 -9.50 2.19 -0.36
N HIS A 281 -8.58 3.15 -0.15
CA HIS A 281 -7.58 3.03 0.92
C HIS A 281 -8.23 2.93 2.30
N LEU A 282 -9.18 3.82 2.60
CA LEU A 282 -9.87 3.82 3.89
C LEU A 282 -10.68 2.52 4.12
N GLU A 283 -11.32 2.01 3.06
CA GLU A 283 -12.01 0.72 3.07
C GLU A 283 -11.04 -0.43 3.38
N ASP A 284 -9.93 -0.54 2.64
CA ASP A 284 -8.91 -1.57 2.83
C ASP A 284 -8.31 -1.54 4.24
N TRP A 285 -7.97 -0.35 4.75
CA TRP A 285 -7.39 -0.18 6.08
C TRP A 285 -8.40 -0.50 7.19
N ARG A 286 -9.68 -0.22 6.98
CA ARG A 286 -10.74 -0.59 7.92
C ARG A 286 -10.91 -2.10 7.98
N TYR A 287 -10.99 -2.79 6.84
CA TYR A 287 -11.06 -4.24 6.83
C TYR A 287 -9.81 -4.89 7.43
N ALA A 288 -8.60 -4.36 7.12
CA ALA A 288 -7.37 -4.85 7.72
C ALA A 288 -7.37 -4.71 9.24
N TYR A 289 -7.81 -3.56 9.75
CA TYR A 289 -7.98 -3.32 11.17
C TYR A 289 -8.96 -4.30 11.80
N ASP A 290 -10.11 -4.50 11.19
CA ASP A 290 -11.18 -5.36 11.73
C ASP A 290 -10.76 -6.83 11.80
N VAL A 291 -9.94 -7.32 10.86
CA VAL A 291 -9.49 -8.74 10.87
C VAL A 291 -8.20 -8.95 11.67
N ALA A 292 -7.30 -8.00 11.71
CA ALA A 292 -5.97 -8.17 12.33
C ALA A 292 -5.88 -7.58 13.75
N ILE A 293 -6.42 -6.39 13.97
CA ILE A 293 -6.26 -5.64 15.23
C ILE A 293 -7.49 -5.78 16.13
N GLY A 294 -8.69 -5.59 15.59
CA GLY A 294 -9.94 -5.62 16.36
C GLY A 294 -10.08 -6.83 17.28
N PRO A 295 -9.85 -8.07 16.80
CA PRO A 295 -9.95 -9.27 17.64
C PRO A 295 -8.90 -9.38 18.76
N ARG A 296 -7.80 -8.63 18.66
CA ARG A 296 -6.66 -8.62 19.59
C ARG A 296 -6.70 -7.43 20.56
N LYS A 297 -7.67 -6.55 20.41
CA LYS A 297 -7.92 -5.41 21.29
C LYS A 297 -8.70 -5.89 22.51
N SER A 298 -8.01 -6.37 23.53
CA SER A 298 -8.59 -6.89 24.76
C SER A 298 -8.12 -6.11 25.99
#